data_d06a79c137df96053be6210ce30cc86b
#
_entry.id   d06a79c137df96053be6210ce30cc86b
#
_cell.length_a   1.000
_cell.length_b   1.000
_cell.length_c   1.000
_cell.angle_alpha   90.00
_cell.angle_beta   90.00
_cell.angle_gamma   90.00
#
_symmetry.space_group_name_H-M   'P 1'
#
loop_
_entity.id
_entity.type
_entity.pdbx_description
1 polymer ?
#
loop_
_entity_poly.entity_id
_entity_poly.type
_entity_poly.pdbx_seq_one_letter_code
_entity_poly.pdbx_strand_id
1 'polypeptide(L)'
;MNPGKTLPTLGRLDPPTMEGTPVSNQNTSSVIFVCWGDICRSPMAEFVARKVFADEGLEARITSAGVSDEEHGGPMDSRARSILKSHGYPCSGHNAHQIDGSEIMSADLVIAAEPRHIQMMKRMAPDADNLRLIRDYDPNCTPGTSLPDPWYGPADGFEDTLDAIEAAMPGIVDEVRSLA
;
A
#
# COMPACT_ATOMS: atom_id res chain seq x y z
N MET A 1 26.05 -71.49 -40.94
CA MET A 1 26.93 -70.43 -40.40
C MET A 1 26.22 -69.11 -40.65
N ASN A 2 25.79 -68.46 -39.63
CA ASN A 2 25.04 -67.22 -39.78
C ASN A 2 25.70 -66.18 -38.88
N PRO A 3 26.19 -65.07 -39.42
CA PRO A 3 26.82 -64.03 -38.61
C PRO A 3 25.81 -63.01 -38.15
N GLY A 4 25.85 -62.74 -36.89
CA GLY A 4 25.62 -61.58 -36.12
C GLY A 4 24.62 -60.52 -36.56
N LYS A 5 23.48 -60.49 -35.85
CA LYS A 5 22.63 -59.30 -35.83
C LYS A 5 23.16 -58.37 -34.71
N THR A 6 23.71 -57.23 -35.13
CA THR A 6 24.02 -56.10 -34.25
C THR A 6 22.72 -55.42 -33.84
N LEU A 7 22.47 -55.33 -32.55
CA LEU A 7 21.39 -54.55 -31.96
C LEU A 7 21.70 -53.05 -32.07
N PRO A 8 20.71 -52.20 -32.39
CA PRO A 8 20.91 -50.76 -32.39
C PRO A 8 21.04 -50.26 -30.96
N THR A 9 22.06 -49.45 -30.73
CA THR A 9 22.30 -48.71 -29.51
C THR A 9 21.13 -47.75 -29.24
N LEU A 10 20.46 -47.93 -28.10
CA LEU A 10 19.47 -46.98 -27.59
C LEU A 10 20.16 -45.65 -27.31
N GLY A 11 19.80 -44.62 -28.08
CA GLY A 11 20.20 -43.26 -27.82
C GLY A 11 19.76 -42.81 -26.44
N ARG A 12 20.70 -42.23 -25.68
CA ARG A 12 20.41 -41.54 -24.43
C ARG A 12 19.46 -40.41 -24.73
N LEU A 13 18.27 -40.47 -24.12
CA LEU A 13 17.38 -39.30 -24.01
C LEU A 13 17.98 -38.41 -22.96
N ASP A 14 18.49 -37.27 -23.38
CA ASP A 14 18.84 -36.21 -22.44
C ASP A 14 17.56 -35.73 -21.73
N PRO A 15 17.61 -35.48 -20.40
CA PRO A 15 16.46 -34.95 -19.69
C PRO A 15 16.16 -33.56 -20.21
N PRO A 16 14.88 -33.15 -20.25
CA PRO A 16 14.50 -31.82 -20.67
C PRO A 16 15.15 -30.79 -19.75
N THR A 17 15.96 -29.93 -20.33
CA THR A 17 16.43 -28.71 -19.68
C THR A 17 15.20 -27.91 -19.26
N MET A 18 14.94 -27.86 -17.98
CA MET A 18 14.02 -26.89 -17.39
C MET A 18 14.65 -25.52 -17.61
N GLU A 19 14.26 -24.85 -18.68
CA GLU A 19 14.46 -23.41 -18.79
C GLU A 19 13.67 -22.78 -17.64
N GLY A 20 14.41 -22.38 -16.61
CA GLY A 20 13.87 -21.61 -15.52
C GLY A 20 13.27 -20.34 -16.12
N THR A 21 11.95 -20.21 -16.03
CA THR A 21 11.28 -18.93 -16.26
C THR A 21 12.07 -17.89 -15.47
N PRO A 22 12.49 -16.77 -16.08
CA PRO A 22 13.13 -15.72 -15.31
C PRO A 22 12.13 -15.25 -14.27
N VAL A 23 12.44 -15.50 -13.00
CA VAL A 23 11.74 -14.87 -11.88
C VAL A 23 12.04 -13.40 -12.06
N SER A 24 11.08 -12.65 -12.61
CA SER A 24 11.15 -11.22 -12.64
C SER A 24 11.24 -10.79 -11.18
N ASN A 25 12.42 -10.40 -10.77
CA ASN A 25 12.66 -9.72 -9.50
C ASN A 25 12.09 -8.31 -9.66
N GLN A 26 10.76 -8.21 -9.88
CA GLN A 26 10.05 -6.95 -9.88
C GLN A 26 10.07 -6.51 -8.43
N ASN A 27 10.87 -5.49 -8.17
CA ASN A 27 10.89 -4.81 -6.89
C ASN A 27 9.48 -4.23 -6.68
N THR A 28 8.65 -4.96 -5.91
CA THR A 28 7.26 -4.56 -5.64
C THR A 28 7.26 -3.23 -4.92
N SER A 29 6.64 -2.21 -5.51
CA SER A 29 6.55 -0.88 -4.93
C SER A 29 5.91 -0.92 -3.54
N SER A 30 6.39 -0.09 -2.64
CA SER A 30 5.92 0.00 -1.27
C SER A 30 5.29 1.37 -1.00
N VAL A 31 4.06 1.36 -0.47
CA VAL A 31 3.27 2.55 -0.15
C VAL A 31 2.86 2.50 1.31
N ILE A 32 3.12 3.56 2.06
CA ILE A 32 2.70 3.70 3.45
C ILE A 32 1.74 4.89 3.57
N PHE A 33 0.54 4.66 4.10
CA PHE A 33 -0.37 5.75 4.46
C PHE A 33 -0.16 6.14 5.91
N VAL A 34 -0.14 7.44 6.21
CA VAL A 34 0.20 7.95 7.52
C VAL A 34 -0.83 8.98 8.01
N CYS A 35 -1.29 8.81 9.24
CA CYS A 35 -2.07 9.81 9.96
C CYS A 35 -1.51 10.02 11.36
N TRP A 36 -2.29 10.51 12.31
CA TRP A 36 -1.81 10.74 13.66
C TRP A 36 -1.54 9.43 14.42
N GLY A 37 -2.58 8.63 14.65
CA GLY A 37 -2.54 7.45 15.52
C GLY A 37 -2.65 6.09 14.84
N ASP A 38 -2.80 6.06 13.52
CA ASP A 38 -2.96 4.83 12.74
C ASP A 38 -4.18 3.97 13.13
N ILE A 39 -5.28 4.61 13.47
CA ILE A 39 -6.54 3.90 13.79
C ILE A 39 -7.75 4.32 12.94
N CYS A 40 -7.72 5.48 12.28
CA CYS A 40 -8.82 5.98 11.44
C CYS A 40 -8.38 6.17 9.98
N ARG A 41 -7.79 7.32 9.67
CA ARG A 41 -7.54 7.78 8.29
C ARG A 41 -6.53 6.93 7.54
N SER A 42 -5.40 6.63 8.12
CA SER A 42 -4.35 5.83 7.46
C SER A 42 -4.77 4.38 7.21
N PRO A 43 -5.39 3.66 8.17
CA PRO A 43 -5.87 2.32 7.88
C PRO A 43 -7.06 2.31 6.90
N MET A 44 -7.94 3.33 6.92
CA MET A 44 -8.97 3.45 5.89
C MET A 44 -8.35 3.56 4.50
N ALA A 45 -7.35 4.43 4.33
CA ALA A 45 -6.64 4.59 3.06
C ALA A 45 -5.92 3.31 2.63
N GLU A 46 -5.29 2.60 3.56
CA GLU A 46 -4.64 1.31 3.30
C GLU A 46 -5.61 0.28 2.70
N PHE A 47 -6.75 0.06 3.36
CA PHE A 47 -7.69 -0.97 2.91
C PHE A 47 -8.43 -0.59 1.63
N VAL A 48 -8.72 0.69 1.42
CA VAL A 48 -9.24 1.17 0.13
C VAL A 48 -8.21 0.96 -0.98
N ALA A 49 -6.96 1.34 -0.74
CA ALA A 49 -5.90 1.16 -1.72
C ALA A 49 -5.65 -0.31 -2.05
N ARG A 50 -5.67 -1.20 -1.09
CA ARG A 50 -5.51 -2.64 -1.32
C ARG A 50 -6.55 -3.18 -2.30
N LYS A 51 -7.82 -2.78 -2.13
CA LYS A 51 -8.89 -3.20 -3.04
C LYS A 51 -8.74 -2.55 -4.41
N VAL A 52 -8.54 -1.25 -4.47
CA VAL A 52 -8.41 -0.51 -5.74
C VAL A 52 -7.23 -1.04 -6.55
N PHE A 53 -6.07 -1.26 -5.92
CA PHE A 53 -4.89 -1.77 -6.60
C PHE A 53 -5.11 -3.20 -7.12
N ALA A 54 -5.78 -4.05 -6.34
CA ALA A 54 -6.13 -5.40 -6.79
C ALA A 54 -7.08 -5.36 -8.00
N ASP A 55 -8.10 -4.51 -7.98
CA ASP A 55 -9.05 -4.33 -9.09
C ASP A 55 -8.35 -3.79 -10.36
N GLU A 56 -7.31 -2.97 -10.19
CA GLU A 56 -6.49 -2.40 -11.28
C GLU A 56 -5.35 -3.33 -11.74
N GLY A 57 -5.20 -4.50 -11.15
CA GLY A 57 -4.09 -5.41 -11.44
C GLY A 57 -2.71 -4.86 -11.07
N LEU A 58 -2.65 -3.95 -10.11
CA LEU A 58 -1.42 -3.30 -9.66
C LEU A 58 -0.91 -3.97 -8.39
N GLU A 59 0.31 -4.52 -8.45
CA GLU A 59 0.97 -5.11 -7.28
C GLU A 59 1.77 -4.06 -6.52
N ALA A 60 1.49 -3.93 -5.23
CA ALA A 60 2.24 -3.08 -4.32
C ALA A 60 2.12 -3.62 -2.89
N ARG A 61 3.15 -3.38 -2.08
CA ARG A 61 3.07 -3.58 -0.64
C ARG A 61 2.46 -2.33 -0.02
N ILE A 62 1.27 -2.45 0.53
CA ILE A 62 0.51 -1.34 1.10
C ILE A 62 0.37 -1.55 2.60
N THR A 63 0.78 -0.55 3.37
CA THR A 63 0.70 -0.53 4.83
C THR A 63 0.23 0.84 5.33
N SER A 64 -0.02 0.94 6.63
CA SER A 64 -0.31 2.20 7.29
C SER A 64 0.48 2.35 8.59
N ALA A 65 0.64 3.58 9.05
CA ALA A 65 1.34 3.92 10.29
C ALA A 65 0.82 5.26 10.84
N GLY A 66 1.20 5.57 12.08
CA GLY A 66 0.94 6.86 12.72
C GLY A 66 2.23 7.63 12.97
N VAL A 67 2.15 8.95 13.06
CA VAL A 67 3.29 9.77 13.53
C VAL A 67 3.41 9.74 15.06
N SER A 68 2.36 9.30 15.75
CA SER A 68 2.26 9.15 17.20
C SER A 68 2.20 7.69 17.59
N ASP A 69 2.66 7.36 18.80
CA ASP A 69 2.62 6.03 19.40
C ASP A 69 1.45 5.84 20.39
N GLU A 70 0.53 6.81 20.46
CA GLU A 70 -0.56 6.81 21.44
C GLU A 70 -1.48 5.58 21.33
N GLU A 71 -1.68 5.08 20.13
CA GLU A 71 -2.58 3.95 19.83
C GLU A 71 -1.83 2.64 19.53
N HIS A 72 -0.57 2.54 19.90
CA HIS A 72 0.30 1.41 19.59
C HIS A 72 -0.34 0.05 19.93
N GLY A 73 -0.36 -0.84 18.94
CA GLY A 73 -0.96 -2.18 19.06
C GLY A 73 -2.48 -2.19 19.02
N GLY A 74 -3.13 -1.02 18.98
CA GLY A 74 -4.59 -0.91 18.94
C GLY A 74 -5.19 -1.31 17.59
N PRO A 75 -6.47 -1.75 17.60
CA PRO A 75 -7.18 -2.06 16.37
C PRO A 75 -7.62 -0.80 15.64
N MET A 76 -8.05 -0.95 14.39
CA MET A 76 -8.76 0.11 13.67
C MET A 76 -10.01 0.54 14.45
N ASP A 77 -10.29 1.85 14.46
CA ASP A 77 -11.52 2.40 15.03
C ASP A 77 -12.76 1.66 14.48
N SER A 78 -13.67 1.31 15.36
CA SER A 78 -14.85 0.50 14.98
C SER A 78 -15.76 1.19 13.97
N ARG A 79 -15.83 2.53 14.00
CA ARG A 79 -16.59 3.34 13.04
C ARG A 79 -15.94 3.32 11.66
N ALA A 80 -14.60 3.45 11.61
CA ALA A 80 -13.82 3.31 10.38
C ALA A 80 -14.01 1.93 9.75
N ARG A 81 -13.92 0.88 10.55
CA ARG A 81 -14.14 -0.49 10.10
C ARG A 81 -15.55 -0.72 9.59
N SER A 82 -16.55 -0.16 10.29
CA SER A 82 -17.96 -0.28 9.92
C SER A 82 -18.24 0.36 8.55
N ILE A 83 -17.72 1.57 8.31
CA ILE A 83 -17.91 2.26 7.03
C ILE A 83 -17.22 1.53 5.88
N LEU A 84 -16.00 1.05 6.08
CA LEU A 84 -15.29 0.25 5.07
C LEU A 84 -16.08 -1.00 4.69
N LYS A 85 -16.59 -1.74 5.68
CA LYS A 85 -17.41 -2.95 5.43
C LYS A 85 -18.69 -2.62 4.67
N SER A 86 -19.38 -1.54 5.02
CA SER A 86 -20.63 -1.14 4.35
C SER A 86 -20.40 -0.76 2.88
N HIS A 87 -19.20 -0.32 2.52
CA HIS A 87 -18.79 0.00 1.15
C HIS A 87 -18.07 -1.16 0.43
N GLY A 88 -18.01 -2.34 1.04
CA GLY A 88 -17.44 -3.54 0.41
C GLY A 88 -15.91 -3.63 0.44
N TYR A 89 -15.25 -2.88 1.31
CA TYR A 89 -13.80 -2.98 1.51
C TYR A 89 -13.47 -4.04 2.56
N PRO A 90 -12.76 -5.14 2.19
CA PRO A 90 -12.27 -6.08 3.18
C PRO A 90 -11.26 -5.42 4.10
N CYS A 91 -11.48 -5.52 5.41
CA CYS A 91 -10.60 -4.92 6.41
C CYS A 91 -10.53 -5.79 7.66
N SER A 92 -9.38 -6.35 7.94
CA SER A 92 -9.12 -7.18 9.13
C SER A 92 -7.63 -7.18 9.47
N GLY A 93 -7.32 -7.50 10.73
CA GLY A 93 -5.94 -7.74 11.17
C GLY A 93 -5.07 -6.51 11.31
N HIS A 94 -5.65 -5.31 11.43
CA HIS A 94 -4.90 -4.07 11.64
C HIS A 94 -4.42 -3.94 13.09
N ASN A 95 -3.15 -3.56 13.24
CA ASN A 95 -2.56 -3.14 14.52
C ASN A 95 -1.79 -1.84 14.30
N ALA A 96 -2.18 -0.80 15.02
CA ALA A 96 -1.55 0.51 14.91
C ALA A 96 -0.08 0.49 15.34
N HIS A 97 0.77 1.18 14.61
CA HIS A 97 2.17 1.39 14.98
C HIS A 97 2.65 2.79 14.60
N GLN A 98 3.70 3.25 15.28
CA GLN A 98 4.36 4.50 14.95
C GLN A 98 5.36 4.29 13.82
N ILE A 99 5.35 5.17 12.82
CA ILE A 99 6.35 5.18 11.76
C ILE A 99 7.70 5.65 12.30
N ASP A 100 8.77 5.12 11.76
CA ASP A 100 10.13 5.58 12.05
C ASP A 100 10.87 6.04 10.78
N GLY A 101 12.04 6.63 10.97
CA GLY A 101 12.84 7.14 9.86
C GLY A 101 13.30 6.07 8.89
N SER A 102 13.51 4.84 9.35
CA SER A 102 13.91 3.71 8.51
C SER A 102 12.76 3.28 7.59
N GLU A 103 11.54 3.20 8.11
CA GLU A 103 10.36 2.91 7.29
C GLU A 103 10.15 3.98 6.22
N ILE A 104 10.27 5.27 6.60
CA ILE A 104 10.13 6.39 5.65
C ILE A 104 11.14 6.25 4.51
N MET A 105 12.41 6.05 4.84
CA MET A 105 13.49 5.98 3.85
C MET A 105 13.44 4.72 2.98
N SER A 106 12.82 3.64 3.47
CA SER A 106 12.73 2.37 2.75
C SER A 106 11.53 2.28 1.82
N ALA A 107 10.48 3.10 2.05
CA ALA A 107 9.28 3.10 1.22
C ALA A 107 9.51 3.86 -0.08
N ASP A 108 8.85 3.43 -1.15
CA ASP A 108 8.84 4.17 -2.42
C ASP A 108 7.95 5.40 -2.32
N LEU A 109 6.88 5.32 -1.53
CA LEU A 109 5.91 6.40 -1.38
C LEU A 109 5.31 6.41 0.03
N VAL A 110 5.30 7.57 0.68
CA VAL A 110 4.69 7.78 1.99
C VAL A 110 3.65 8.90 1.88
N ILE A 111 2.39 8.55 2.10
CA ILE A 111 1.25 9.44 1.85
C ILE A 111 0.59 9.82 3.16
N ALA A 112 0.69 11.09 3.53
CA ALA A 112 0.20 11.64 4.78
C ALA A 112 -1.21 12.24 4.64
N ALA A 113 -1.96 12.18 5.73
CA ALA A 113 -3.29 12.79 5.83
C ALA A 113 -3.24 14.33 5.94
N GLU A 114 -2.21 14.87 6.59
CA GLU A 114 -2.11 16.30 6.87
C GLU A 114 -0.68 16.84 6.71
N PRO A 115 -0.52 18.15 6.39
CA PRO A 115 0.80 18.78 6.31
C PRO A 115 1.63 18.63 7.59
N ARG A 116 1.01 18.69 8.77
CA ARG A 116 1.73 18.49 10.05
C ARG A 116 2.37 17.10 10.16
N HIS A 117 1.75 16.08 9.60
CA HIS A 117 2.33 14.73 9.57
C HIS A 117 3.60 14.69 8.72
N ILE A 118 3.59 15.38 7.57
CA ILE A 118 4.80 15.54 6.74
C ILE A 118 5.90 16.24 7.52
N GLN A 119 5.59 17.33 8.24
CA GLN A 119 6.58 18.04 9.05
C GLN A 119 7.19 17.16 10.13
N MET A 120 6.39 16.34 10.79
CA MET A 120 6.88 15.38 11.79
C MET A 120 7.77 14.31 11.17
N MET A 121 7.37 13.75 10.03
CA MET A 121 8.19 12.77 9.31
C MET A 121 9.49 13.35 8.77
N LYS A 122 9.51 14.62 8.36
CA LYS A 122 10.74 15.33 7.95
C LYS A 122 11.73 15.47 9.10
N ARG A 123 11.27 15.52 10.34
CA ARG A 123 12.18 15.50 11.53
C ARG A 123 12.75 14.11 11.75
N MET A 124 12.01 13.06 11.46
CA MET A 124 12.47 11.67 11.57
C MET A 124 13.42 11.27 10.43
N ALA A 125 13.18 11.80 9.23
CA ALA A 125 13.94 11.52 8.02
C ALA A 125 14.11 12.80 7.19
N PRO A 126 15.09 13.66 7.53
CA PRO A 126 15.28 14.97 6.87
C PRO A 126 15.54 14.89 5.37
N ASP A 127 16.14 13.80 4.91
CA ASP A 127 16.48 13.59 3.50
C ASP A 127 15.37 12.91 2.68
N ALA A 128 14.22 12.61 3.29
CA ALA A 128 13.11 11.96 2.59
C ALA A 128 12.54 12.86 1.48
N ASP A 129 12.42 12.32 0.28
CA ASP A 129 11.87 12.97 -0.91
C ASP A 129 10.58 12.29 -1.42
N ASN A 130 10.14 11.26 -0.73
CA ASN A 130 9.01 10.39 -1.05
C ASN A 130 7.73 10.71 -0.28
N LEU A 131 7.66 11.85 0.41
CA LEU A 131 6.51 12.27 1.21
C LEU A 131 5.49 13.03 0.34
N ARG A 132 4.22 12.65 0.45
CA ARG A 132 3.10 13.25 -0.30
C ARG A 132 1.92 13.50 0.64
N LEU A 133 1.00 14.38 0.22
CA LEU A 133 -0.31 14.56 0.85
C LEU A 133 -1.38 13.82 0.06
N ILE A 134 -2.26 13.10 0.74
CA ILE A 134 -3.30 12.32 0.08
C ILE A 134 -4.25 13.20 -0.76
N ARG A 135 -4.62 14.38 -0.26
CA ARG A 135 -5.53 15.30 -0.97
C ARG A 135 -4.90 15.97 -2.19
N ASP A 136 -3.58 15.95 -2.33
CA ASP A 136 -2.90 16.45 -3.54
C ASP A 136 -3.15 15.56 -4.76
N TYR A 137 -3.59 14.32 -4.55
CA TYR A 137 -4.00 13.40 -5.63
C TYR A 137 -5.43 13.60 -6.10
N ASP A 138 -6.25 14.38 -5.40
CA ASP A 138 -7.60 14.72 -5.81
C ASP A 138 -7.56 15.97 -6.72
N PRO A 139 -7.87 15.85 -8.02
CA PRO A 139 -7.80 16.97 -8.95
C PRO A 139 -8.80 18.09 -8.65
N ASN A 140 -9.82 17.83 -7.84
CA ASN A 140 -10.83 18.79 -7.43
C ASN A 140 -10.52 19.46 -6.09
N CYS A 141 -9.38 19.14 -5.48
CA CYS A 141 -8.97 19.67 -4.20
C CYS A 141 -7.82 20.66 -4.36
N THR A 142 -7.83 21.72 -3.56
CA THR A 142 -6.70 22.66 -3.49
C THR A 142 -5.48 21.97 -2.91
N PRO A 143 -4.29 22.06 -3.56
CA PRO A 143 -3.06 21.49 -3.00
C PRO A 143 -2.79 21.95 -1.57
N GLY A 144 -2.27 21.05 -0.73
CA GLY A 144 -1.97 21.34 0.66
C GLY A 144 -3.13 21.16 1.62
N THR A 145 -4.29 20.72 1.14
CA THR A 145 -5.48 20.49 1.99
C THR A 145 -5.32 19.23 2.84
N SER A 146 -5.71 19.32 4.11
CA SER A 146 -5.76 18.18 5.03
C SER A 146 -6.91 17.24 4.70
N LEU A 147 -6.70 15.93 4.88
CA LEU A 147 -7.79 14.97 4.96
C LEU A 147 -8.54 15.20 6.28
N PRO A 148 -9.87 15.42 6.26
CA PRO A 148 -10.63 15.64 7.49
C PRO A 148 -10.42 14.54 8.51
N ASP A 149 -10.25 14.92 9.79
CA ASP A 149 -10.16 13.97 10.89
C ASP A 149 -11.56 13.69 11.44
N PRO A 150 -12.12 12.48 11.25
CA PRO A 150 -13.47 12.17 11.68
C PRO A 150 -13.58 11.84 13.17
N TRP A 151 -12.46 11.78 13.88
CA TRP A 151 -12.37 11.31 15.27
C TRP A 151 -13.32 12.06 16.23
N TYR A 152 -13.34 13.41 16.11
CA TYR A 152 -14.10 14.28 17.02
C TYR A 152 -15.50 14.62 16.50
N GLY A 153 -15.87 14.16 15.32
CA GLY A 153 -17.13 14.51 14.67
C GLY A 153 -18.20 13.42 14.79
N PRO A 154 -19.37 13.67 14.22
CA PRO A 154 -20.43 12.66 14.10
C PRO A 154 -19.99 11.51 13.20
N ALA A 155 -20.71 10.38 13.27
CA ALA A 155 -20.36 9.17 12.51
C ALA A 155 -20.35 9.36 10.98
N ASP A 156 -21.14 10.30 10.45
CA ASP A 156 -21.17 10.65 9.03
C ASP A 156 -19.88 11.34 8.54
N GLY A 157 -19.04 11.86 9.44
CA GLY A 157 -17.71 12.35 9.09
C GLY A 157 -16.79 11.26 8.52
N PHE A 158 -17.03 10.01 8.84
CA PHE A 158 -16.29 8.88 8.25
C PHE A 158 -16.64 8.65 6.78
N GLU A 159 -17.89 8.93 6.36
CA GLU A 159 -18.26 8.93 4.94
C GLU A 159 -17.49 9.99 4.15
N ASP A 160 -17.42 11.21 4.65
CA ASP A 160 -16.68 12.29 4.00
C ASP A 160 -15.20 11.97 3.87
N THR A 161 -14.62 11.33 4.90
CA THR A 161 -13.25 10.86 4.87
C THR A 161 -13.05 9.77 3.81
N LEU A 162 -13.96 8.80 3.75
CA LEU A 162 -13.91 7.74 2.74
C LEU A 162 -14.03 8.31 1.33
N ASP A 163 -14.97 9.21 1.09
CA ASP A 163 -15.16 9.87 -0.22
C ASP A 163 -13.88 10.58 -0.67
N ALA A 164 -13.22 11.30 0.25
CA ALA A 164 -11.97 11.99 -0.04
C ALA A 164 -10.81 11.03 -0.33
N ILE A 165 -10.73 9.90 0.37
CA ILE A 165 -9.75 8.85 0.12
C ILE A 165 -9.99 8.23 -1.27
N GLU A 166 -11.23 7.90 -1.60
CA GLU A 166 -11.59 7.33 -2.90
C GLU A 166 -11.27 8.29 -4.05
N ALA A 167 -11.52 9.59 -3.88
CA ALA A 167 -11.20 10.61 -4.88
C ALA A 167 -9.69 10.72 -5.17
N ALA A 168 -8.85 10.39 -4.21
CA ALA A 168 -7.40 10.41 -4.36
C ALA A 168 -6.83 9.15 -5.07
N MET A 169 -7.56 8.04 -5.05
CA MET A 169 -7.02 6.75 -5.50
C MET A 169 -6.57 6.71 -6.96
N PRO A 170 -7.29 7.28 -7.95
CA PRO A 170 -6.81 7.26 -9.33
C PRO A 170 -5.42 7.90 -9.50
N GLY A 171 -5.18 9.04 -8.86
CA GLY A 171 -3.88 9.71 -8.90
C GLY A 171 -2.78 8.91 -8.21
N ILE A 172 -3.09 8.24 -7.10
CA ILE A 172 -2.15 7.36 -6.39
C ILE A 172 -1.79 6.16 -7.26
N VAL A 173 -2.77 5.52 -7.89
CA VAL A 173 -2.54 4.41 -8.83
C VAL A 173 -1.60 4.84 -9.95
N ASP A 174 -1.82 6.01 -10.54
CA ASP A 174 -0.99 6.53 -11.64
C ASP A 174 0.46 6.76 -11.18
N GLU A 175 0.68 7.33 -10.00
CA GLU A 175 2.04 7.54 -9.48
C GLU A 175 2.73 6.20 -9.20
N VAL A 176 2.06 5.25 -8.55
CA VAL A 176 2.64 3.94 -8.26
C VAL A 176 2.97 3.18 -9.55
N ARG A 177 2.14 3.25 -10.57
CA ARG A 177 2.47 2.69 -11.89
C ARG A 177 3.73 3.29 -12.50
N SER A 178 3.97 4.58 -12.27
CA SER A 178 5.16 5.28 -12.77
C SER A 178 6.46 4.87 -12.06
N LEU A 179 6.35 4.25 -10.88
CA LEU A 179 7.50 3.74 -10.11
C LEU A 179 7.96 2.34 -10.57
N ALA A 180 7.14 1.67 -11.34
CA ALA A 180 7.42 0.32 -11.83
C ALA A 180 8.41 0.30 -13.01
#